data_557fa630a05a9c86755d06b496f2a95b
#
_entry.id   557fa630a05a9c86755d06b496f2a95b
#
_cell.length_a   1.000
_cell.length_b   1.000
_cell.length_c   1.000
_cell.angle_alpha   90.00
_cell.angle_beta   90.00
_cell.angle_gamma   90.00
#
_symmetry.space_group_name_H-M   'P 1'
#
loop_
_entity.id
_entity.type
_entity.pdbx_description
1 polymer ?
#
loop_
_entity_poly.entity_id
_entity_poly.type
_entity_poly.pdbx_seq_one_letter_code
_entity_poly.pdbx_strand_id
1 'polypeptide(L)'
;NYSSATGAIVDRNGKIDNTSIKKIKGRGNSTWGKAKKPYNITYSDKVSIGGMSKGKKFSLLANYQDDSLTRNRFLYDLADAVGTPYASDSRYVDFYSDGYYWGSYQMTEKIEVGKSALVNDIDDTAYLDADGNVNKNFPFLCEVDSGAVDGEDYYVKCDDGIKVTIKAPELSEGDKGYNEVKNYVREKYNAFHRAAKKADSDLSQYADVDSCAKLWLINELGKNWDSGVSSVYFVYKQDSDGNYKFFGSPVWDYDNALGNATGSAWDLQNFGVKDYTQYSGWWCRFKDRQKRTQNSSNIINNISRNTQVNKAAVNIWFEQFVPAINYFAGKTASYKGSDEFYTKTQYFDLLKDSGAMNYNCLLYTSDAADE
;
A
#
# COMPACT_ATOMS: atom_id res chain seq x y z
N ASN A 1 -16.69 -3.40 15.39
CA ASN A 1 -18.09 -3.02 15.50
C ASN A 1 -18.44 -2.11 14.34
N TYR A 2 -19.60 -2.33 13.74
CA TYR A 2 -20.04 -1.63 12.55
C TYR A 2 -21.22 -0.73 12.91
N SER A 3 -21.10 0.54 12.61
CA SER A 3 -22.18 1.50 12.84
C SER A 3 -22.51 2.22 11.55
N SER A 4 -23.78 2.37 11.24
CA SER A 4 -24.23 3.34 10.26
C SER A 4 -24.25 4.72 10.89
N ALA A 5 -23.89 5.74 10.13
CA ALA A 5 -23.87 7.13 10.60
C ALA A 5 -24.24 8.07 9.45
N THR A 6 -24.70 9.26 9.82
CA THR A 6 -24.73 10.38 8.90
C THR A 6 -23.39 11.12 8.99
N GLY A 7 -22.96 11.70 7.89
CA GLY A 7 -21.72 12.47 7.83
C GLY A 7 -21.82 13.62 6.84
N ALA A 8 -20.88 14.52 6.92
CA ALA A 8 -20.71 15.58 5.95
C ALA A 8 -19.22 15.69 5.57
N ILE A 9 -18.96 15.94 4.31
CA ILE A 9 -17.64 16.32 3.81
C ILE A 9 -17.69 17.82 3.57
N VAL A 10 -16.83 18.55 4.27
CA VAL A 10 -16.72 20.00 4.11
C VAL A 10 -15.43 20.30 3.38
N ASP A 11 -15.51 20.94 2.23
CA ASP A 11 -14.33 21.35 1.46
C ASP A 11 -13.73 22.67 2.00
N ARG A 12 -12.58 23.05 1.46
CA ARG A 12 -11.86 24.28 1.89
C ARG A 12 -12.63 25.58 1.64
N ASN A 13 -13.63 25.55 0.76
CA ASN A 13 -14.48 26.71 0.45
C ASN A 13 -15.74 26.72 1.34
N GLY A 14 -15.86 25.77 2.26
CA GLY A 14 -17.03 25.63 3.13
C GLY A 14 -18.22 24.95 2.47
N LYS A 15 -18.07 24.39 1.27
CA LYS A 15 -19.13 23.58 0.65
C LYS A 15 -19.33 22.30 1.45
N ILE A 16 -20.57 22.01 1.76
CA ILE A 16 -20.98 20.85 2.54
C ILE A 16 -21.67 19.85 1.62
N ASP A 17 -21.08 18.64 1.53
CA ASP A 17 -21.69 17.50 0.88
C ASP A 17 -22.13 16.50 1.97
N ASN A 18 -23.44 16.43 2.23
CA ASN A 18 -24.00 15.48 3.19
C ASN A 18 -23.90 14.06 2.63
N THR A 19 -23.48 13.12 3.48
CA THR A 19 -23.24 11.73 3.11
C THR A 19 -23.87 10.79 4.14
N SER A 20 -24.12 9.56 3.69
CA SER A 20 -24.54 8.47 4.56
C SER A 20 -23.38 7.44 4.62
N ILE A 21 -22.92 7.17 5.83
CA ILE A 21 -21.92 6.16 6.10
C ILE A 21 -22.65 4.84 6.37
N LYS A 22 -22.51 3.90 5.45
CA LYS A 22 -23.10 2.55 5.59
C LYS A 22 -22.35 1.73 6.65
N LYS A 23 -21.02 1.96 6.79
CA LYS A 23 -20.16 1.15 7.63
C LYS A 23 -18.89 1.88 7.97
N ILE A 24 -18.52 1.89 9.22
CA ILE A 24 -17.20 2.27 9.70
C ILE A 24 -16.61 1.11 10.50
N LYS A 25 -15.34 0.76 10.26
CA LYS A 25 -14.65 -0.34 10.91
C LYS A 25 -13.23 0.08 11.23
N GLY A 26 -12.76 -0.24 12.44
CA GLY A 26 -11.34 -0.17 12.76
C GLY A 26 -10.50 -1.03 11.81
N ARG A 27 -9.29 -0.60 11.53
CA ARG A 27 -8.34 -1.30 10.67
C ARG A 27 -6.92 -1.30 11.26
N GLY A 28 -6.03 -2.04 10.63
CA GLY A 28 -4.62 -2.15 10.99
C GLY A 28 -4.38 -3.17 12.10
N ASN A 29 -3.17 -3.70 12.13
CA ASN A 29 -2.71 -4.66 13.14
C ASN A 29 -2.10 -3.90 14.33
N SER A 30 -0.82 -3.54 14.23
CA SER A 30 -0.10 -2.78 15.26
C SER A 30 -0.69 -1.38 15.50
N THR A 31 -1.17 -0.72 14.44
CA THR A 31 -1.74 0.64 14.51
C THR A 31 -3.08 0.71 15.22
N TRP A 32 -3.85 -0.40 15.26
CA TRP A 32 -5.10 -0.45 16.04
C TRP A 32 -4.85 -0.36 17.55
N GLY A 33 -3.71 -0.79 18.03
CA GLY A 33 -3.28 -0.66 19.43
C GLY A 33 -2.88 0.75 19.86
N LYS A 34 -2.77 1.72 18.93
CA LYS A 34 -2.31 3.09 19.23
C LYS A 34 -3.45 3.99 19.71
N ALA A 35 -3.14 5.13 20.32
CA ALA A 35 -4.13 6.09 20.81
C ALA A 35 -5.04 6.61 19.68
N LYS A 36 -4.45 7.03 18.56
CA LYS A 36 -5.21 7.47 17.38
C LYS A 36 -5.48 6.27 16.45
N LYS A 37 -6.76 5.93 16.29
CA LYS A 37 -7.20 4.72 15.58
C LYS A 37 -7.40 4.95 14.08
N PRO A 38 -6.91 4.08 13.21
CA PRO A 38 -7.26 4.10 11.78
C PRO A 38 -8.58 3.38 11.51
N TYR A 39 -9.28 3.79 10.43
CA TYR A 39 -10.59 3.24 10.07
C TYR A 39 -10.69 2.91 8.58
N ASN A 40 -11.58 1.97 8.25
CA ASN A 40 -12.16 1.84 6.91
C ASN A 40 -13.59 2.39 6.94
N ILE A 41 -13.91 3.24 5.97
CA ILE A 41 -15.23 3.85 5.82
C ILE A 41 -15.85 3.35 4.52
N THR A 42 -17.14 2.97 4.60
CA THR A 42 -17.95 2.64 3.42
C THR A 42 -19.14 3.59 3.40
N TYR A 43 -19.21 4.41 2.37
CA TYR A 43 -20.36 5.29 2.11
C TYR A 43 -21.49 4.53 1.42
N SER A 44 -22.73 4.96 1.63
CA SER A 44 -23.90 4.39 0.94
C SER A 44 -23.84 4.67 -0.55
N ASP A 45 -23.43 5.88 -0.92
CA ASP A 45 -23.25 6.33 -2.28
C ASP A 45 -21.78 6.64 -2.60
N LYS A 46 -21.48 6.80 -3.89
CA LYS A 46 -20.13 7.21 -4.30
C LYS A 46 -19.91 8.69 -3.95
N VAL A 47 -18.84 8.95 -3.22
CA VAL A 47 -18.41 10.30 -2.85
C VAL A 47 -17.06 10.64 -3.50
N SER A 48 -16.81 11.91 -3.74
CA SER A 48 -15.49 12.45 -4.10
C SER A 48 -14.97 13.30 -2.93
N ILE A 49 -13.77 13.03 -2.50
CA ILE A 49 -13.16 13.71 -1.34
C ILE A 49 -11.98 14.52 -1.85
N GLY A 50 -12.10 15.85 -1.77
CA GLY A 50 -11.03 16.75 -2.21
C GLY A 50 -10.57 16.55 -3.65
N GLY A 51 -11.51 16.18 -4.56
CA GLY A 51 -11.22 15.94 -5.98
C GLY A 51 -10.76 14.52 -6.31
N MET A 52 -10.63 13.61 -5.34
CA MET A 52 -10.35 12.20 -5.63
C MET A 52 -11.45 11.58 -6.51
N SER A 53 -11.10 10.51 -7.20
CA SER A 53 -12.06 9.69 -7.96
C SER A 53 -13.22 9.24 -7.07
N LYS A 54 -14.44 9.23 -7.66
CA LYS A 54 -15.64 8.84 -6.91
C LYS A 54 -15.59 7.37 -6.52
N GLY A 55 -15.58 7.11 -5.22
CA GLY A 55 -15.58 5.78 -4.63
C GLY A 55 -16.59 5.64 -3.49
N LYS A 56 -16.80 4.41 -3.04
CA LYS A 56 -17.63 4.11 -1.85
C LYS A 56 -16.79 3.75 -0.63
N LYS A 57 -15.59 3.22 -0.83
CA LYS A 57 -14.77 2.68 0.25
C LYS A 57 -13.41 3.37 0.30
N PHE A 58 -13.11 3.88 1.47
CA PHE A 58 -11.87 4.59 1.75
C PHE A 58 -11.24 4.09 3.04
N SER A 59 -9.92 4.22 3.13
CA SER A 59 -9.17 4.01 4.36
C SER A 59 -8.77 5.36 4.96
N LEU A 60 -9.04 5.52 6.25
CA LEU A 60 -8.65 6.67 7.05
C LEU A 60 -7.38 6.28 7.82
N LEU A 61 -6.22 6.67 7.29
CA LEU A 61 -4.93 6.38 7.90
C LEU A 61 -4.65 7.39 9.00
N ALA A 62 -4.38 6.89 10.20
CA ALA A 62 -4.16 7.75 11.37
C ALA A 62 -2.79 8.46 11.33
N ASN A 63 -1.82 7.91 10.62
CA ASN A 63 -0.42 8.36 10.58
C ASN A 63 0.15 8.60 12.00
N TYR A 64 -0.29 7.80 12.99
CA TYR A 64 0.09 7.98 14.40
C TYR A 64 1.60 7.84 14.64
N GLN A 65 2.24 6.97 13.88
CA GLN A 65 3.68 6.71 13.99
C GLN A 65 4.52 7.62 13.08
N ASP A 66 3.89 8.51 12.32
CA ASP A 66 4.55 9.43 11.41
C ASP A 66 4.32 10.89 11.83
N ASP A 67 5.23 11.43 12.62
CA ASP A 67 5.16 12.82 13.10
C ASP A 67 5.11 13.85 11.98
N SER A 68 5.62 13.50 10.78
CA SER A 68 5.53 14.37 9.61
C SER A 68 4.16 14.31 8.93
N LEU A 69 3.36 13.29 9.17
CA LEU A 69 2.09 12.94 8.50
C LEU A 69 2.21 12.74 6.98
N THR A 70 3.42 12.78 6.40
CA THR A 70 3.61 12.91 4.94
C THR A 70 4.19 11.69 4.26
N ARG A 71 4.76 10.72 4.99
CA ARG A 71 5.52 9.60 4.40
C ARG A 71 4.69 8.73 3.46
N ASN A 72 3.52 8.29 3.92
CA ASN A 72 2.60 7.53 3.08
C ASN A 72 2.18 8.34 1.84
N ARG A 73 1.75 9.59 2.04
CA ARG A 73 1.31 10.46 0.96
C ARG A 73 2.40 10.68 -0.09
N PHE A 74 3.60 11.02 0.35
CA PHE A 74 4.73 11.26 -0.55
C PHE A 74 5.06 10.03 -1.41
N LEU A 75 5.09 8.84 -0.81
CA LEU A 75 5.44 7.63 -1.56
C LEU A 75 4.28 7.14 -2.46
N TYR A 76 3.02 7.44 -2.13
CA TYR A 76 1.89 7.21 -3.04
C TYR A 76 1.95 8.17 -4.23
N ASP A 77 2.17 9.46 -3.98
CA ASP A 77 2.32 10.46 -5.04
C ASP A 77 3.56 10.17 -5.93
N LEU A 78 4.66 9.69 -5.33
CA LEU A 78 5.82 9.24 -6.12
C LEU A 78 5.47 8.02 -6.97
N ALA A 79 4.74 7.05 -6.44
CA ALA A 79 4.31 5.87 -7.18
C ALA A 79 3.45 6.25 -8.39
N ASP A 80 2.54 7.21 -8.23
CA ASP A 80 1.74 7.75 -9.32
C ASP A 80 2.62 8.52 -10.32
N ALA A 81 3.46 9.41 -9.84
CA ALA A 81 4.37 10.22 -10.66
C ALA A 81 5.30 9.39 -11.55
N VAL A 82 5.71 8.20 -11.09
CA VAL A 82 6.53 7.27 -11.89
C VAL A 82 5.68 6.24 -12.66
N GLY A 83 4.36 6.40 -12.66
CA GLY A 83 3.43 5.57 -13.43
C GLY A 83 3.40 4.12 -12.97
N THR A 84 3.25 3.85 -11.67
CA THR A 84 2.89 2.49 -11.21
C THR A 84 1.45 2.19 -11.64
N PRO A 85 1.10 0.93 -11.92
CA PRO A 85 -0.22 0.60 -12.48
C PRO A 85 -1.42 1.05 -11.63
N TYR A 86 -1.29 1.04 -10.30
CA TYR A 86 -2.37 1.36 -9.37
C TYR A 86 -1.82 2.19 -8.21
N ALA A 87 -1.71 3.49 -8.39
CA ALA A 87 -1.29 4.40 -7.34
C ALA A 87 -2.51 4.92 -6.57
N SER A 88 -2.50 4.76 -5.25
CA SER A 88 -3.60 5.24 -4.41
C SER A 88 -3.59 6.76 -4.30
N ASP A 89 -4.65 7.41 -4.75
CA ASP A 89 -4.86 8.82 -4.45
C ASP A 89 -5.26 9.00 -2.98
N SER A 90 -4.95 10.16 -2.41
CA SER A 90 -5.29 10.46 -1.02
C SER A 90 -5.43 11.95 -0.75
N ARG A 91 -6.13 12.29 0.33
CA ARG A 91 -6.30 13.66 0.82
C ARG A 91 -6.17 13.70 2.33
N TYR A 92 -5.60 14.78 2.85
CA TYR A 92 -5.67 15.04 4.28
C TYR A 92 -7.05 15.55 4.65
N VAL A 93 -7.58 15.03 5.73
CA VAL A 93 -8.88 15.40 6.27
C VAL A 93 -8.78 15.58 7.79
N ASP A 94 -9.37 16.64 8.30
CA ASP A 94 -9.60 16.81 9.72
C ASP A 94 -10.87 16.05 10.12
N PHE A 95 -10.71 15.01 10.91
CA PHE A 95 -11.80 14.10 11.24
C PHE A 95 -12.47 14.48 12.56
N TYR A 96 -13.77 14.67 12.49
CA TYR A 96 -14.65 14.90 13.64
C TYR A 96 -15.66 13.78 13.76
N SER A 97 -15.92 13.30 14.97
CA SER A 97 -16.99 12.36 15.28
C SER A 97 -17.67 12.78 16.58
N ASP A 98 -18.99 12.78 16.56
CA ASP A 98 -19.84 13.16 17.71
C ASP A 98 -19.47 14.52 18.32
N GLY A 99 -19.04 15.45 17.48
CA GLY A 99 -18.64 16.81 17.89
C GLY A 99 -17.19 16.93 18.38
N TYR A 100 -16.44 15.84 18.47
CA TYR A 100 -15.05 15.84 18.90
C TYR A 100 -14.09 15.76 17.72
N TYR A 101 -12.99 16.49 17.79
CA TYR A 101 -11.89 16.42 16.86
C TYR A 101 -11.03 15.19 17.17
N TRP A 102 -10.82 14.31 16.18
CA TRP A 102 -10.04 13.08 16.30
C TRP A 102 -8.65 13.19 15.67
N GLY A 103 -8.35 14.32 15.07
CA GLY A 103 -7.05 14.59 14.46
C GLY A 103 -7.08 14.70 12.95
N SER A 104 -5.94 14.99 12.39
CA SER A 104 -5.70 15.01 10.94
C SER A 104 -5.40 13.61 10.44
N TYR A 105 -6.17 13.12 9.48
CA TYR A 105 -6.05 11.80 8.87
C TYR A 105 -5.68 11.93 7.39
N GLN A 106 -5.02 10.91 6.86
CA GLN A 106 -4.91 10.72 5.43
C GLN A 106 -6.02 9.79 4.98
N MET A 107 -7.00 10.32 4.25
CA MET A 107 -8.02 9.51 3.59
C MET A 107 -7.50 9.07 2.23
N THR A 108 -7.52 7.77 1.96
CA THR A 108 -7.01 7.18 0.74
C THR A 108 -7.97 6.13 0.18
N GLU A 109 -7.88 5.87 -1.10
CA GLU A 109 -8.60 4.77 -1.73
C GLU A 109 -8.25 3.45 -1.04
N LYS A 110 -9.26 2.62 -0.82
CA LYS A 110 -9.03 1.27 -0.31
C LYS A 110 -8.48 0.38 -1.43
N ILE A 111 -7.46 -0.42 -1.14
CA ILE A 111 -6.99 -1.45 -2.07
C ILE A 111 -8.05 -2.54 -2.17
N GLU A 112 -8.77 -2.55 -3.28
CA GLU A 112 -9.78 -3.55 -3.63
C GLU A 112 -10.03 -3.56 -5.14
N VAL A 113 -10.73 -4.59 -5.60
CA VAL A 113 -11.15 -4.75 -7.00
C VAL A 113 -12.58 -4.26 -7.20
N GLY A 114 -12.86 -3.62 -8.32
CA GLY A 114 -14.22 -3.21 -8.72
C GLY A 114 -14.24 -2.01 -9.64
N LYS A 115 -15.34 -1.82 -10.37
CA LYS A 115 -15.51 -0.75 -11.39
C LYS A 115 -15.22 0.68 -10.93
N SER A 116 -15.18 0.93 -9.64
CA SER A 116 -14.89 2.25 -9.03
C SER A 116 -13.93 2.11 -7.86
N ALA A 117 -13.13 1.07 -7.86
CA ALA A 117 -12.09 0.78 -6.91
C ALA A 117 -10.72 1.11 -7.53
N LEU A 118 -9.68 1.06 -6.72
CA LEU A 118 -8.32 1.31 -7.17
C LEU A 118 -7.90 0.35 -8.28
N VAL A 119 -8.20 -0.95 -8.12
CA VAL A 119 -7.98 -1.96 -9.16
C VAL A 119 -9.30 -2.15 -9.93
N ASN A 120 -9.42 -1.50 -11.08
CA ASN A 120 -10.69 -1.38 -11.82
C ASN A 120 -10.70 -2.07 -13.20
N ASP A 121 -9.63 -2.74 -13.56
CA ASP A 121 -9.41 -3.38 -14.87
C ASP A 121 -9.33 -4.90 -14.83
N ILE A 122 -9.68 -5.50 -13.69
CA ILE A 122 -9.90 -6.94 -13.55
C ILE A 122 -11.31 -7.21 -13.02
N ASP A 123 -11.83 -8.39 -13.35
CA ASP A 123 -13.10 -8.89 -12.85
C ASP A 123 -12.85 -10.00 -11.84
N ASP A 124 -13.15 -9.75 -10.58
CA ASP A 124 -12.97 -10.69 -9.48
C ASP A 124 -13.99 -11.85 -9.48
N THR A 125 -15.03 -11.78 -10.34
CA THR A 125 -15.97 -12.89 -10.57
C THR A 125 -15.50 -13.84 -11.67
N ALA A 126 -14.51 -13.45 -12.47
CA ALA A 126 -13.98 -14.23 -13.59
C ALA A 126 -13.30 -15.56 -13.20
N TYR A 127 -13.21 -15.89 -11.92
CA TYR A 127 -12.74 -17.20 -11.47
C TYR A 127 -13.77 -18.32 -11.74
N LEU A 128 -15.04 -17.98 -12.02
CA LEU A 128 -16.08 -18.91 -12.45
C LEU A 128 -16.47 -18.68 -13.91
N ASP A 129 -16.75 -19.76 -14.63
CA ASP A 129 -17.39 -19.72 -15.94
C ASP A 129 -18.93 -19.56 -15.82
N ALA A 130 -19.61 -19.49 -16.96
CA ALA A 130 -21.07 -19.35 -17.01
C ALA A 130 -21.82 -20.54 -16.38
N ASP A 131 -21.22 -21.73 -16.36
CA ASP A 131 -21.75 -22.94 -15.74
C ASP A 131 -21.38 -23.01 -14.25
N GLY A 132 -20.62 -22.03 -13.78
CA GLY A 132 -20.14 -21.91 -12.41
C GLY A 132 -18.97 -22.86 -12.09
N ASN A 133 -18.24 -23.36 -13.06
CA ASN A 133 -16.98 -24.10 -12.80
C ASN A 133 -15.83 -23.12 -12.66
N VAL A 134 -14.81 -23.52 -11.91
CA VAL A 134 -13.61 -22.68 -11.75
C VAL A 134 -12.84 -22.63 -13.06
N ASN A 135 -12.61 -21.44 -13.55
CA ASN A 135 -11.86 -21.21 -14.79
C ASN A 135 -10.40 -21.65 -14.65
N LYS A 136 -9.81 -22.09 -15.75
CA LYS A 136 -8.40 -22.50 -15.81
C LYS A 136 -7.44 -21.35 -15.55
N ASN A 137 -7.80 -20.13 -15.98
CA ASN A 137 -7.04 -18.91 -15.75
C ASN A 137 -7.99 -17.77 -15.42
N PHE A 138 -7.65 -16.99 -14.41
CA PHE A 138 -8.42 -15.82 -13.96
C PHE A 138 -7.52 -14.80 -13.27
N PRO A 139 -7.91 -13.52 -13.26
CA PRO A 139 -7.16 -12.48 -12.55
C PRO A 139 -7.41 -12.55 -11.06
N PHE A 140 -6.46 -12.04 -10.27
CA PHE A 140 -6.62 -11.89 -8.82
C PHE A 140 -5.76 -10.75 -8.26
N LEU A 141 -6.16 -10.27 -7.10
CA LEU A 141 -5.38 -9.35 -6.27
C LEU A 141 -4.90 -10.10 -5.04
N CYS A 142 -3.61 -10.00 -4.73
CA CYS A 142 -3.05 -10.62 -3.53
C CYS A 142 -2.05 -9.70 -2.80
N GLU A 143 -1.82 -10.04 -1.54
CA GLU A 143 -0.88 -9.36 -0.66
C GLU A 143 0.07 -10.37 -0.03
N VAL A 144 1.38 -10.12 -0.11
CA VAL A 144 2.34 -10.79 0.76
C VAL A 144 2.18 -10.21 2.15
N ASP A 145 1.76 -11.04 3.09
CA ASP A 145 1.45 -10.62 4.45
C ASP A 145 1.89 -11.67 5.47
N SER A 146 3.00 -11.42 6.14
CA SER A 146 3.51 -12.31 7.19
C SER A 146 2.59 -12.40 8.41
N GLY A 147 1.71 -11.41 8.58
CA GLY A 147 0.75 -11.30 9.68
C GLY A 147 -0.56 -12.07 9.47
N ALA A 148 -0.79 -12.67 8.30
CA ALA A 148 -2.03 -13.40 8.02
C ALA A 148 -2.28 -14.54 9.04
N VAL A 149 -3.52 -14.66 9.52
CA VAL A 149 -3.94 -15.55 10.62
C VAL A 149 -4.89 -16.62 10.10
N ASP A 150 -4.64 -17.87 10.52
CA ASP A 150 -5.51 -19.01 10.20
C ASP A 150 -6.93 -18.81 10.80
N GLY A 151 -7.94 -19.01 9.95
CA GLY A 151 -9.34 -18.84 10.30
C GLY A 151 -9.87 -17.41 10.27
N GLU A 152 -8.99 -16.41 10.14
CA GLU A 152 -9.37 -15.01 10.02
C GLU A 152 -9.14 -14.46 8.61
N ASP A 153 -8.05 -14.89 7.94
CA ASP A 153 -7.65 -14.41 6.63
C ASP A 153 -7.80 -15.48 5.56
N TYR A 154 -8.25 -15.06 4.38
CA TYR A 154 -8.27 -15.91 3.19
C TYR A 154 -6.89 -15.91 2.53
N TYR A 155 -6.00 -16.80 2.95
CA TYR A 155 -4.62 -16.84 2.50
C TYR A 155 -4.12 -18.24 2.13
N VAL A 156 -2.97 -18.29 1.48
CA VAL A 156 -2.24 -19.51 1.19
C VAL A 156 -0.81 -19.46 1.73
N LYS A 157 -0.33 -20.59 2.20
CA LYS A 157 1.08 -20.80 2.51
C LYS A 157 1.80 -21.23 1.22
N CYS A 158 2.74 -20.41 0.78
CA CYS A 158 3.57 -20.64 -0.39
C CYS A 158 4.94 -21.23 -0.01
N ASP A 159 5.80 -21.46 -1.03
CA ASP A 159 7.18 -21.91 -0.83
C ASP A 159 7.91 -20.97 0.14
N ASP A 160 8.91 -21.47 0.85
CA ASP A 160 9.69 -20.74 1.86
C ASP A 160 8.84 -20.19 3.03
N GLY A 161 7.62 -20.70 3.21
CA GLY A 161 6.72 -20.29 4.30
C GLY A 161 6.07 -18.92 4.11
N ILE A 162 6.15 -18.36 2.91
CA ILE A 162 5.50 -17.09 2.57
C ILE A 162 3.99 -17.25 2.70
N LYS A 163 3.36 -16.28 3.36
CA LYS A 163 1.90 -16.17 3.41
C LYS A 163 1.44 -15.14 2.37
N VAL A 164 0.50 -15.55 1.54
CA VAL A 164 -0.10 -14.70 0.50
C VAL A 164 -1.59 -14.65 0.74
N THR A 165 -2.09 -13.50 1.18
CA THR A 165 -3.51 -13.23 1.38
C THR A 165 -4.17 -12.91 0.04
N ILE A 166 -5.30 -13.54 -0.24
CA ILE A 166 -6.09 -13.33 -1.45
C ILE A 166 -7.10 -12.23 -1.15
N LYS A 167 -6.96 -11.09 -1.80
CA LYS A 167 -7.83 -9.93 -1.61
C LYS A 167 -8.99 -9.88 -2.62
N ALA A 168 -8.82 -10.52 -3.78
CA ALA A 168 -9.87 -10.73 -4.77
C ALA A 168 -9.51 -11.94 -5.66
N PRO A 169 -10.45 -12.85 -5.90
CA PRO A 169 -11.80 -12.88 -5.33
C PRO A 169 -11.76 -13.11 -3.81
N GLU A 170 -12.61 -12.40 -3.06
CA GLU A 170 -12.74 -12.56 -1.61
C GLU A 170 -13.76 -13.67 -1.33
N LEU A 171 -13.30 -14.84 -0.91
CA LEU A 171 -14.12 -16.03 -0.67
C LEU A 171 -14.06 -16.46 0.80
N SER A 172 -15.17 -16.96 1.28
CA SER A 172 -15.31 -17.58 2.61
C SER A 172 -15.30 -19.10 2.50
N GLU A 173 -14.95 -19.78 3.57
CA GLU A 173 -15.03 -21.25 3.63
C GLU A 173 -16.44 -21.72 3.30
N GLY A 174 -16.55 -22.65 2.34
CA GLY A 174 -17.82 -23.13 1.81
C GLY A 174 -18.27 -22.46 0.50
N ASP A 175 -17.66 -21.33 0.13
CA ASP A 175 -17.93 -20.73 -1.19
C ASP A 175 -17.38 -21.63 -2.31
N LYS A 176 -18.06 -21.62 -3.44
CA LYS A 176 -17.66 -22.37 -4.63
C LYS A 176 -16.28 -21.90 -5.11
N GLY A 177 -15.36 -22.81 -5.33
CA GLY A 177 -14.02 -22.50 -5.78
C GLY A 177 -13.02 -22.09 -4.69
N TYR A 178 -13.44 -22.08 -3.41
CA TYR A 178 -12.58 -21.65 -2.31
C TYR A 178 -11.19 -22.30 -2.30
N ASN A 179 -11.13 -23.63 -2.41
CA ASN A 179 -9.87 -24.36 -2.40
C ASN A 179 -9.15 -24.29 -3.76
N GLU A 180 -9.88 -24.30 -4.85
CA GLU A 180 -9.35 -24.21 -6.21
C GLU A 180 -8.64 -22.86 -6.42
N VAL A 181 -9.26 -21.76 -5.99
CA VAL A 181 -8.64 -20.42 -6.03
C VAL A 181 -7.38 -20.37 -5.17
N LYS A 182 -7.42 -20.93 -3.94
CA LYS A 182 -6.20 -21.03 -3.09
C LYS A 182 -5.08 -21.79 -3.79
N ASN A 183 -5.39 -22.92 -4.39
CA ASN A 183 -4.40 -23.74 -5.09
C ASN A 183 -3.82 -23.01 -6.32
N TYR A 184 -4.68 -22.34 -7.11
CA TYR A 184 -4.28 -21.55 -8.24
C TYR A 184 -3.35 -20.41 -7.86
N VAL A 185 -3.74 -19.59 -6.88
CA VAL A 185 -2.91 -18.48 -6.39
C VAL A 185 -1.55 -18.99 -5.88
N ARG A 186 -1.55 -20.08 -5.10
CA ARG A 186 -0.31 -20.72 -4.62
C ARG A 186 0.59 -21.15 -5.77
N GLU A 187 0.04 -21.82 -6.78
CA GLU A 187 0.79 -22.28 -7.96
C GLU A 187 1.44 -21.10 -8.69
N LYS A 188 0.64 -20.06 -9.02
CA LYS A 188 1.14 -18.90 -9.77
C LYS A 188 2.18 -18.11 -8.97
N TYR A 189 1.90 -17.84 -7.70
CA TYR A 189 2.85 -17.13 -6.85
C TYR A 189 4.17 -17.90 -6.66
N ASN A 190 4.11 -19.20 -6.43
CA ASN A 190 5.31 -20.04 -6.30
C ASN A 190 6.15 -20.05 -7.58
N ALA A 191 5.52 -20.09 -8.75
CA ALA A 191 6.22 -20.02 -10.05
C ALA A 191 6.94 -18.67 -10.21
N PHE A 192 6.24 -17.56 -9.95
CA PHE A 192 6.81 -16.22 -9.94
C PHE A 192 7.97 -16.08 -8.93
N HIS A 193 7.75 -16.48 -7.68
CA HIS A 193 8.76 -16.40 -6.63
C HIS A 193 10.01 -17.22 -6.94
N ARG A 194 9.85 -18.46 -7.45
CA ARG A 194 11.00 -19.29 -7.88
C ARG A 194 11.79 -18.66 -9.03
N ALA A 195 11.09 -18.00 -9.97
CA ALA A 195 11.75 -17.24 -11.02
C ALA A 195 12.50 -16.04 -10.45
N ALA A 196 11.88 -15.23 -9.58
CA ALA A 196 12.50 -14.06 -8.97
C ALA A 196 13.76 -14.40 -8.14
N LYS A 197 13.83 -15.58 -7.53
CA LYS A 197 15.02 -16.07 -6.79
C LYS A 197 16.24 -16.32 -7.68
N LYS A 198 16.07 -16.49 -8.98
CA LYS A 198 17.16 -16.76 -9.93
C LYS A 198 17.51 -15.44 -10.65
N ALA A 199 18.74 -14.96 -10.42
CA ALA A 199 19.18 -13.69 -10.99
C ALA A 199 19.04 -13.60 -12.52
N ASP A 200 19.31 -14.67 -13.23
CA ASP A 200 19.33 -14.71 -14.70
C ASP A 200 18.09 -15.39 -15.30
N SER A 201 17.03 -15.59 -14.52
CA SER A 201 15.77 -16.10 -15.05
C SER A 201 15.10 -15.08 -15.96
N ASP A 202 14.34 -15.58 -16.94
CA ASP A 202 13.42 -14.75 -17.70
C ASP A 202 12.16 -14.45 -16.87
N LEU A 203 12.23 -13.39 -16.05
CA LEU A 203 11.15 -13.00 -15.18
C LEU A 203 9.93 -12.47 -15.95
N SER A 204 10.13 -11.98 -17.18
CA SER A 204 9.07 -11.45 -18.02
C SER A 204 7.97 -12.46 -18.38
N GLN A 205 8.25 -13.75 -18.24
CA GLN A 205 7.25 -14.82 -18.39
C GLN A 205 6.25 -14.87 -17.22
N TYR A 206 6.59 -14.31 -16.07
CA TYR A 206 5.81 -14.41 -14.83
C TYR A 206 5.30 -13.09 -14.32
N ALA A 207 6.01 -12.00 -14.61
CA ALA A 207 5.70 -10.68 -14.08
C ALA A 207 5.99 -9.57 -15.10
N ASP A 208 5.30 -8.46 -14.91
CA ASP A 208 5.65 -7.21 -15.57
C ASP A 208 6.92 -6.64 -14.94
N VAL A 209 7.99 -6.63 -15.72
CA VAL A 209 9.34 -6.27 -15.26
C VAL A 209 9.41 -4.81 -14.80
N ASP A 210 8.72 -3.90 -15.50
CA ASP A 210 8.74 -2.47 -15.21
C ASP A 210 8.03 -2.16 -13.89
N SER A 211 6.86 -2.73 -13.66
CA SER A 211 6.14 -2.57 -12.39
C SER A 211 6.91 -3.19 -11.21
N CYS A 212 7.58 -4.32 -11.42
CA CYS A 212 8.46 -4.92 -10.42
C CYS A 212 9.67 -4.02 -10.11
N ALA A 213 10.26 -3.39 -11.12
CA ALA A 213 11.35 -2.44 -10.94
C ALA A 213 10.90 -1.20 -10.16
N LYS A 214 9.74 -0.64 -10.50
CA LYS A 214 9.14 0.51 -9.78
C LYS A 214 8.84 0.16 -8.32
N LEU A 215 8.21 -0.98 -8.07
CA LEU A 215 7.94 -1.47 -6.71
C LEU A 215 9.23 -1.57 -5.89
N TRP A 216 10.28 -2.17 -6.45
CA TRP A 216 11.58 -2.24 -5.78
C TRP A 216 12.17 -0.84 -5.54
N LEU A 217 12.22 0.04 -6.56
CA LEU A 217 12.81 1.37 -6.44
C LEU A 217 12.10 2.25 -5.41
N ILE A 218 10.77 2.16 -5.31
CA ILE A 218 9.99 2.89 -4.28
C ILE A 218 10.37 2.40 -2.88
N ASN A 219 10.43 1.08 -2.67
CA ASN A 219 10.83 0.50 -1.39
C ASN A 219 12.31 0.79 -1.06
N GLU A 220 13.18 0.80 -2.07
CA GLU A 220 14.60 1.12 -1.93
C GLU A 220 14.82 2.58 -1.57
N LEU A 221 14.14 3.50 -2.25
CA LEU A 221 14.19 4.93 -1.96
C LEU A 221 13.60 5.25 -0.57
N GLY A 222 12.45 4.67 -0.29
CA GLY A 222 11.75 4.83 0.98
C GLY A 222 12.50 4.22 2.16
N LYS A 223 13.47 3.33 1.94
CA LYS A 223 14.09 2.53 3.01
C LYS A 223 13.02 1.89 3.89
N ASN A 224 11.96 1.37 3.26
CA ASN A 224 10.80 0.87 3.96
C ASN A 224 11.15 -0.33 4.83
N TRP A 225 10.85 -0.22 6.13
CA TRP A 225 11.17 -1.25 7.13
C TRP A 225 10.49 -2.59 6.84
N ASP A 226 9.22 -2.55 6.43
CA ASP A 226 8.42 -3.74 6.16
C ASP A 226 8.58 -4.28 4.72
N SER A 227 9.52 -3.73 3.97
CA SER A 227 9.76 -4.09 2.57
C SER A 227 9.86 -5.61 2.35
N GLY A 228 8.92 -6.17 1.61
CA GLY A 228 8.88 -7.58 1.23
C GLY A 228 8.43 -8.55 2.35
N VAL A 229 7.98 -8.04 3.49
CA VAL A 229 7.51 -8.84 4.63
C VAL A 229 5.99 -8.80 4.76
N SER A 230 5.41 -7.60 4.69
CA SER A 230 3.97 -7.36 4.75
C SER A 230 3.60 -6.20 3.84
N SER A 231 2.32 -6.05 3.56
CA SER A 231 1.78 -4.94 2.76
C SER A 231 2.37 -4.81 1.35
N VAL A 232 2.79 -5.95 0.76
CA VAL A 232 3.30 -5.99 -0.62
C VAL A 232 2.24 -6.59 -1.53
N TYR A 233 1.67 -5.76 -2.37
CA TYR A 233 0.57 -6.13 -3.24
C TYR A 233 1.02 -6.47 -4.65
N PHE A 234 0.31 -7.41 -5.24
CA PHE A 234 0.43 -7.78 -6.65
C PHE A 234 -0.96 -7.97 -7.25
N VAL A 235 -1.13 -7.45 -8.47
CA VAL A 235 -2.27 -7.78 -9.34
C VAL A 235 -1.80 -8.79 -10.36
N TYR A 236 -2.46 -9.95 -10.43
CA TYR A 236 -2.23 -10.96 -11.46
C TYR A 236 -3.31 -10.80 -12.52
N LYS A 237 -2.92 -10.45 -13.73
CA LYS A 237 -3.83 -10.18 -14.84
C LYS A 237 -3.13 -10.37 -16.18
N GLN A 238 -3.91 -10.30 -17.27
CA GLN A 238 -3.35 -10.30 -18.61
C GLN A 238 -2.64 -8.97 -18.91
N ASP A 239 -1.47 -9.10 -19.58
CA ASP A 239 -0.81 -7.97 -20.23
C ASP A 239 -1.46 -7.63 -21.58
N SER A 240 -0.89 -6.69 -22.36
CA SER A 240 -1.35 -6.32 -23.70
C SER A 240 -1.36 -7.45 -24.70
N ASP A 241 -0.54 -8.47 -24.48
CA ASP A 241 -0.41 -9.64 -25.38
C ASP A 241 -1.30 -10.80 -24.94
N GLY A 242 -2.11 -10.62 -23.90
CA GLY A 242 -3.01 -11.62 -23.34
C GLY A 242 -2.36 -12.64 -22.40
N ASN A 243 -1.11 -12.44 -22.01
CA ASN A 243 -0.39 -13.32 -21.08
C ASN A 243 -0.65 -12.89 -19.63
N TYR A 244 -1.01 -13.83 -18.79
CA TYR A 244 -1.17 -13.58 -17.36
C TYR A 244 0.16 -13.35 -16.66
N LYS A 245 0.30 -12.22 -15.97
CA LYS A 245 1.53 -11.80 -15.27
C LYS A 245 1.21 -11.12 -13.93
N PHE A 246 2.16 -11.14 -13.02
CA PHE A 246 2.14 -10.34 -11.80
C PHE A 246 2.59 -8.91 -12.08
N PHE A 247 1.78 -7.95 -11.66
CA PHE A 247 2.12 -6.52 -11.66
C PHE A 247 2.39 -6.07 -10.22
N GLY A 248 3.57 -5.52 -9.98
CA GLY A 248 4.02 -5.06 -8.65
C GLY A 248 3.34 -3.76 -8.24
N SER A 249 2.11 -3.82 -7.80
CA SER A 249 1.27 -2.68 -7.41
C SER A 249 -0.04 -3.20 -6.81
N PRO A 250 -0.79 -2.36 -6.02
CA PRO A 250 -0.48 -1.02 -5.53
C PRO A 250 0.62 -0.99 -4.46
N VAL A 251 1.20 0.19 -4.23
CA VAL A 251 2.10 0.43 -3.11
C VAL A 251 1.31 0.78 -1.85
N TRP A 252 1.80 0.36 -0.67
CA TRP A 252 1.07 0.54 0.59
C TRP A 252 2.01 0.51 1.79
N ASP A 253 1.62 1.24 2.88
CA ASP A 253 2.19 1.12 4.22
C ASP A 253 3.64 1.61 4.34
N TYR A 254 3.81 2.92 4.20
CA TYR A 254 5.11 3.59 4.27
C TYR A 254 5.28 4.50 5.50
N ASP A 255 4.49 4.32 6.54
CA ASP A 255 4.66 5.09 7.78
C ASP A 255 6.01 4.82 8.45
N ASN A 256 6.57 3.63 8.29
CA ASN A 256 7.91 3.24 8.74
C ASN A 256 9.03 3.45 7.70
N ALA A 257 8.79 4.29 6.69
CA ALA A 257 9.77 4.62 5.65
C ALA A 257 10.51 5.94 5.92
N LEU A 258 11.45 6.30 5.04
CA LEU A 258 12.16 7.57 5.05
C LEU A 258 12.77 7.94 6.42
N GLY A 259 13.42 6.95 7.06
CA GLY A 259 14.10 7.12 8.34
C GLY A 259 13.18 7.12 9.57
N ASN A 260 11.91 6.80 9.43
CA ASN A 260 10.94 6.73 10.53
C ASN A 260 10.84 5.34 11.18
N ALA A 261 11.69 4.41 10.84
CA ALA A 261 11.76 3.15 11.55
C ALA A 261 12.23 3.41 12.98
N THR A 262 11.30 3.40 13.92
CA THR A 262 11.61 3.47 15.34
C THR A 262 12.17 2.12 15.77
N GLY A 263 13.50 1.96 15.67
CA GLY A 263 14.19 0.80 16.17
C GLY A 263 13.94 0.66 17.66
N SER A 264 12.96 -0.17 18.04
CA SER A 264 12.85 -0.59 19.42
C SER A 264 14.08 -1.42 19.80
N ALA A 265 14.39 -1.49 21.08
CA ALA A 265 15.44 -2.39 21.57
C ALA A 265 15.18 -3.85 21.13
N TRP A 266 13.90 -4.21 20.93
CA TRP A 266 13.47 -5.48 20.41
C TRP A 266 13.89 -5.69 18.95
N ASP A 267 13.75 -4.66 18.10
CA ASP A 267 14.15 -4.71 16.69
C ASP A 267 15.68 -4.84 16.55
N LEU A 268 16.44 -4.07 17.34
CA LEU A 268 17.89 -4.19 17.42
C LEU A 268 18.33 -5.60 17.82
N GLN A 269 17.68 -6.16 18.84
CA GLN A 269 18.01 -7.49 19.35
C GLN A 269 17.65 -8.62 18.39
N ASN A 270 16.47 -8.53 17.72
CA ASN A 270 15.96 -9.61 16.90
C ASN A 270 16.38 -9.52 15.44
N PHE A 271 16.63 -8.32 14.91
CA PHE A 271 16.96 -8.10 13.50
C PHE A 271 18.37 -7.56 13.26
N GLY A 272 19.08 -7.19 14.30
CA GLY A 272 20.47 -6.74 14.22
C GLY A 272 20.66 -5.42 13.48
N VAL A 273 19.62 -4.60 13.37
CA VAL A 273 19.69 -3.31 12.69
C VAL A 273 20.25 -2.28 13.64
N LYS A 274 21.36 -1.67 13.26
CA LYS A 274 22.05 -0.69 14.07
C LYS A 274 21.62 0.76 13.81
N ASP A 275 21.13 1.07 12.63
CA ASP A 275 20.75 2.42 12.24
C ASP A 275 19.69 2.41 11.12
N TYR A 276 18.45 2.72 11.49
CA TYR A 276 17.31 2.83 10.57
C TYR A 276 17.26 4.15 9.83
N THR A 277 18.04 5.15 10.27
CA THR A 277 18.06 6.48 9.69
C THR A 277 19.05 6.60 8.54
N GLN A 278 19.85 5.55 8.31
CA GLN A 278 20.91 5.59 7.30
C GLN A 278 20.34 5.66 5.89
N TYR A 279 20.56 6.77 5.23
CA TYR A 279 20.10 7.04 3.87
C TYR A 279 20.98 6.45 2.78
N SER A 280 22.26 6.14 3.07
CA SER A 280 23.22 5.63 2.09
C SER A 280 23.14 4.12 1.92
N GLY A 281 23.53 3.64 0.75
CA GLY A 281 23.62 2.22 0.39
C GLY A 281 22.27 1.61 0.01
N TRP A 282 22.32 0.35 -0.39
CA TRP A 282 21.14 -0.43 -0.79
C TRP A 282 20.38 -0.96 0.41
N TRP A 283 19.09 -0.77 0.47
CA TRP A 283 18.23 -1.23 1.55
C TRP A 283 17.71 -2.66 1.32
N CYS A 284 17.11 -2.89 0.15
CA CYS A 284 16.49 -4.18 -0.17
C CYS A 284 17.48 -5.29 -0.48
N ARG A 285 18.77 -4.97 -0.69
CA ARG A 285 19.83 -5.93 -1.06
C ARG A 285 20.82 -6.25 0.06
N PHE A 286 20.83 -5.53 1.16
CA PHE A 286 21.87 -5.66 2.17
C PHE A 286 21.77 -6.92 3.01
N LYS A 287 22.89 -7.64 3.12
CA LYS A 287 22.99 -8.86 3.93
C LYS A 287 22.92 -8.60 5.43
N ASP A 288 23.35 -7.44 5.90
CA ASP A 288 23.65 -7.23 7.33
C ASP A 288 22.70 -6.30 8.05
N ARG A 289 21.71 -5.67 7.35
CA ARG A 289 20.86 -4.67 7.95
C ARG A 289 19.53 -5.18 8.45
N GLN A 290 19.02 -6.24 7.86
CA GLN A 290 17.73 -6.78 8.26
C GLN A 290 17.66 -8.28 8.00
N LYS A 291 17.60 -9.08 9.01
CA LYS A 291 17.24 -10.50 8.85
C LYS A 291 15.89 -10.70 8.19
N ARG A 292 14.97 -9.73 8.31
CA ARG A 292 13.66 -9.72 7.65
C ARG A 292 13.74 -9.58 6.13
N THR A 293 14.59 -8.66 5.63
CA THR A 293 14.66 -8.38 4.19
C THR A 293 15.56 -9.35 3.41
N GLN A 294 16.33 -10.17 4.11
CA GLN A 294 17.33 -11.07 3.52
C GLN A 294 16.92 -12.51 3.46
N ASN A 295 15.79 -12.83 4.01
CA ASN A 295 15.25 -14.16 3.90
C ASN A 295 15.02 -14.45 2.40
N SER A 296 15.35 -15.68 1.96
CA SER A 296 15.05 -16.16 0.61
C SER A 296 13.56 -16.03 0.23
N SER A 297 12.71 -15.85 1.22
CA SER A 297 11.30 -15.57 1.06
C SER A 297 10.96 -14.11 0.72
N ASN A 298 11.88 -13.15 0.91
CA ASN A 298 11.59 -11.74 0.64
C ASN A 298 11.52 -11.46 -0.86
N ILE A 299 10.32 -11.22 -1.37
CA ILE A 299 10.08 -11.03 -2.80
C ILE A 299 10.75 -9.77 -3.35
N ILE A 300 10.80 -8.66 -2.60
CA ILE A 300 11.46 -7.42 -3.03
C ILE A 300 12.97 -7.63 -3.16
N ASN A 301 13.58 -8.33 -2.20
CA ASN A 301 14.99 -8.69 -2.29
C ASN A 301 15.26 -9.55 -3.53
N ASN A 302 14.42 -10.54 -3.80
CA ASN A 302 14.57 -11.42 -4.94
C ASN A 302 14.41 -10.68 -6.28
N ILE A 303 13.35 -9.88 -6.43
CA ILE A 303 13.11 -9.02 -7.60
C ILE A 303 14.33 -8.10 -7.85
N SER A 304 14.85 -7.47 -6.80
CA SER A 304 15.96 -6.53 -6.90
C SER A 304 17.26 -7.15 -7.44
N ARG A 305 17.40 -8.46 -7.39
CA ARG A 305 18.59 -9.20 -7.87
C ARG A 305 18.45 -9.74 -9.28
N ASN A 306 17.23 -9.73 -9.83
CA ASN A 306 17.01 -10.23 -11.19
C ASN A 306 17.61 -9.27 -12.22
N THR A 307 18.33 -9.82 -13.21
CA THR A 307 19.06 -9.03 -14.23
C THR A 307 18.14 -8.21 -15.12
N GLN A 308 16.96 -8.71 -15.49
CA GLN A 308 15.99 -7.96 -16.30
C GLN A 308 15.45 -6.75 -15.51
N VAL A 309 15.07 -6.96 -14.25
CA VAL A 309 14.60 -5.89 -13.37
C VAL A 309 15.67 -4.83 -13.15
N ASN A 310 16.93 -5.23 -12.98
CA ASN A 310 18.04 -4.29 -12.83
C ASN A 310 18.24 -3.40 -14.07
N LYS A 311 18.15 -4.00 -15.27
CA LYS A 311 18.25 -3.22 -16.53
C LYS A 311 17.10 -2.23 -16.67
N ALA A 312 15.87 -2.66 -16.42
CA ALA A 312 14.70 -1.78 -16.43
C ALA A 312 14.82 -0.67 -15.40
N ALA A 313 15.24 -1.00 -14.18
CA ALA A 313 15.36 -0.05 -13.07
C ALA A 313 16.34 1.10 -13.38
N VAL A 314 17.42 0.87 -14.11
CA VAL A 314 18.36 1.95 -14.50
C VAL A 314 17.66 2.98 -15.35
N ASN A 315 16.95 2.57 -16.40
CA ASN A 315 16.23 3.50 -17.27
C ASN A 315 15.12 4.23 -16.52
N ILE A 316 14.28 3.46 -15.80
CA ILE A 316 13.16 3.98 -14.99
C ILE A 316 13.67 5.01 -13.96
N TRP A 317 14.82 4.75 -13.33
CA TRP A 317 15.40 5.67 -12.37
C TRP A 317 15.71 7.03 -13.00
N PHE A 318 16.44 7.06 -14.11
CA PHE A 318 16.83 8.31 -14.73
C PHE A 318 15.68 9.01 -15.47
N GLU A 319 14.79 8.28 -16.09
CA GLU A 319 13.72 8.84 -16.92
C GLU A 319 12.48 9.25 -16.10
N GLN A 320 12.20 8.58 -14.98
CA GLN A 320 10.98 8.78 -14.22
C GLN A 320 11.24 9.23 -12.77
N PHE A 321 12.10 8.52 -12.02
CA PHE A 321 12.33 8.82 -10.60
C PHE A 321 13.10 10.13 -10.40
N VAL A 322 14.19 10.34 -11.12
CA VAL A 322 15.02 11.55 -10.94
C VAL A 322 14.24 12.83 -11.22
N PRO A 323 13.46 12.96 -12.32
CA PRO A 323 12.61 14.13 -12.53
C PRO A 323 11.57 14.33 -11.42
N ALA A 324 10.85 13.29 -11.03
CA ALA A 324 9.85 13.36 -9.98
C ALA A 324 10.45 13.77 -8.62
N ILE A 325 11.55 13.13 -8.20
CA ILE A 325 12.23 13.44 -6.94
C ILE A 325 12.75 14.88 -6.91
N ASN A 326 13.32 15.38 -8.04
CA ASN A 326 13.78 16.76 -8.12
C ASN A 326 12.63 17.76 -7.96
N TYR A 327 11.47 17.47 -8.52
CA TYR A 327 10.27 18.27 -8.32
C TYR A 327 9.80 18.23 -6.87
N PHE A 328 9.59 17.05 -6.30
CA PHE A 328 9.17 16.89 -4.90
C PHE A 328 10.14 17.57 -3.91
N ALA A 329 11.44 17.54 -4.21
CA ALA A 329 12.46 18.21 -3.42
C ALA A 329 12.49 19.75 -3.64
N GLY A 330 11.69 20.29 -4.56
CA GLY A 330 11.67 21.72 -4.92
C GLY A 330 12.91 22.18 -5.68
N LYS A 331 13.62 21.28 -6.35
CA LYS A 331 14.80 21.59 -7.17
C LYS A 331 14.45 22.00 -8.59
N THR A 332 13.31 21.57 -9.10
CA THR A 332 12.74 21.96 -10.38
C THR A 332 11.33 22.50 -10.19
N ALA A 333 10.94 23.50 -11.00
CA ALA A 333 9.62 24.12 -10.90
C ALA A 333 8.50 23.23 -11.45
N SER A 334 8.82 22.36 -12.40
CA SER A 334 7.85 21.45 -13.04
C SER A 334 8.55 20.26 -13.68
N TYR A 335 7.78 19.22 -13.94
CA TYR A 335 8.08 18.12 -14.87
C TYR A 335 6.76 17.66 -15.49
N LYS A 336 6.79 16.75 -16.47
CA LYS A 336 5.58 16.24 -17.12
C LYS A 336 4.64 15.58 -16.10
N GLY A 337 3.43 16.12 -15.92
CA GLY A 337 2.45 15.64 -14.94
C GLY A 337 2.60 16.23 -13.53
N SER A 338 3.46 17.24 -13.34
CA SER A 338 3.70 17.81 -12.00
C SER A 338 2.54 18.60 -11.41
N ASP A 339 1.58 19.02 -12.22
CA ASP A 339 0.47 19.86 -11.77
C ASP A 339 -0.47 19.18 -10.77
N GLU A 340 -0.37 17.86 -10.68
CA GLU A 340 -1.19 17.03 -9.78
C GLU A 340 -0.54 16.79 -8.41
N PHE A 341 0.74 17.15 -8.24
CA PHE A 341 1.53 16.83 -7.06
C PHE A 341 2.03 18.04 -6.30
N TYR A 342 2.30 17.86 -5.03
CA TYR A 342 2.87 18.86 -4.14
C TYR A 342 4.37 18.69 -3.97
N THR A 343 5.12 19.81 -3.97
CA THR A 343 6.50 19.83 -3.49
C THR A 343 6.53 19.67 -1.96
N LYS A 344 7.69 19.35 -1.40
CA LYS A 344 7.86 19.22 0.07
C LYS A 344 7.37 20.46 0.85
N THR A 345 7.62 21.66 0.31
CA THR A 345 7.18 22.91 0.94
C THR A 345 5.65 23.00 0.95
N GLN A 346 5.01 22.66 -0.17
CA GLN A 346 3.56 22.66 -0.28
C GLN A 346 2.89 21.62 0.64
N TYR A 347 3.52 20.45 0.87
CA TYR A 347 3.03 19.49 1.88
C TYR A 347 3.02 20.10 3.28
N PHE A 348 4.11 20.77 3.66
CA PHE A 348 4.20 21.39 4.99
C PHE A 348 3.23 22.56 5.14
N ASP A 349 3.10 23.41 4.12
CA ASP A 349 2.12 24.50 4.12
C ASP A 349 0.69 23.99 4.22
N LEU A 350 0.39 22.87 3.53
CA LEU A 350 -0.91 22.20 3.57
C LEU A 350 -1.28 21.70 4.96
N LEU A 351 -0.30 21.20 5.70
CA LEU A 351 -0.49 20.53 6.99
C LEU A 351 -0.23 21.44 8.20
N LYS A 352 0.23 22.66 8.00
CA LYS A 352 0.70 23.53 9.09
C LYS A 352 -0.29 23.64 10.25
N ASP A 353 -1.53 23.97 9.94
CA ASP A 353 -2.56 24.19 10.98
C ASP A 353 -3.15 22.87 11.48
N SER A 354 -3.53 21.96 10.57
CA SER A 354 -4.06 20.64 10.92
C SER A 354 -3.03 19.79 11.68
N GLY A 355 -1.75 19.90 11.34
CA GLY A 355 -0.66 19.23 12.05
C GLY A 355 -0.50 19.72 13.49
N ALA A 356 -0.56 21.03 13.71
CA ALA A 356 -0.52 21.61 15.05
C ALA A 356 -1.74 21.17 15.89
N MET A 357 -2.94 21.20 15.31
CA MET A 357 -4.15 20.70 15.95
C MET A 357 -4.08 19.21 16.29
N ASN A 358 -3.54 18.41 15.36
CA ASN A 358 -3.36 16.96 15.55
C ASN A 358 -2.41 16.66 16.71
N TYR A 359 -1.29 17.38 16.81
CA TYR A 359 -0.33 17.24 17.90
C TYR A 359 -0.96 17.55 19.25
N ASN A 360 -1.68 18.68 19.38
CA ASN A 360 -2.38 19.05 20.59
C ASN A 360 -3.46 18.03 20.99
N CYS A 361 -4.20 17.49 20.02
CA CYS A 361 -5.19 16.45 20.27
C CYS A 361 -4.56 15.17 20.86
N LEU A 362 -3.39 14.78 20.36
CA LEU A 362 -2.68 13.58 20.85
C LEU A 362 -2.13 13.77 22.26
N LEU A 363 -1.65 14.94 22.62
CA LEU A 363 -1.24 15.26 24.01
C LEU A 363 -2.40 15.12 24.98
N TYR A 364 -3.57 15.66 24.64
CA TYR A 364 -4.78 15.60 25.50
C TYR A 364 -5.27 14.17 25.71
N THR A 365 -5.14 13.31 24.68
CA THR A 365 -5.58 11.91 24.80
C THR A 365 -4.58 11.02 25.53
N SER A 366 -3.31 11.38 25.60
CA SER A 366 -2.32 10.67 26.40
C SER A 366 -2.48 10.96 27.89
N ASP A 367 -2.73 12.22 28.26
CA ASP A 367 -2.92 12.61 29.65
C ASP A 367 -4.23 12.05 30.25
N ALA A 368 -5.29 11.92 29.42
CA ALA A 368 -6.57 11.32 29.87
C ALA A 368 -6.53 9.78 29.98
N ALA A 369 -5.49 9.12 29.51
CA ALA A 369 -5.32 7.69 29.65
C ALA A 369 -4.50 7.30 30.91
N ASP A 370 -3.87 8.28 31.54
CA ASP A 370 -3.08 8.11 32.78
C ASP A 370 -3.87 8.48 34.04
N GLU A 371 -5.12 9.01 33.92
CA GLU A 371 -6.11 9.20 34.99
C GLU A 371 -7.15 8.03 34.98
#